data_7690b753a1c6e2f6ec054c5816a4da60
#
_entry.id   7690b753a1c6e2f6ec054c5816a4da60
#
_cell.length_a   1.000
_cell.length_b   1.000
_cell.length_c   1.000
_cell.angle_alpha   90.00
_cell.angle_beta   90.00
_cell.angle_gamma   90.00
#
_symmetry.space_group_name_H-M   'P 1'
#
loop_
_entity.id
_entity.type
_entity.pdbx_description
1 polymer ?
#
loop_
_entity_poly.entity_id
_entity_poly.type
_entity_poly.pdbx_seq_one_letter_code
_entity_poly.pdbx_strand_id
1 'polypeptide(L)'
;MRMQTKLIHGGISEDATTGAVSVPIYQTSTYRQDAIGRHKGYEYSRSGNPTRFALEELIADLEGGVKGFAFASGLTGIHAVFSLLQSGDHVLLGDDVYGGTFRLFNKVLVKNGLSCTIIDTSDISQIKKAIKPNTKALYLETPSNPLLKITDLVQCASVAKDHNLLTIVDNTFATPYYQNPLLLGADIVVHSGTKYLGGHSDVVAGLVTTNNEALAQEIAFFQNAIGGVLGPQDSWLLQRGIKTLALRMQAHQKNALCVAEFLEKHPKVERVYYPGLPTHPNYELAKKQMRGFSGMLSFTLKNDSEATLFVESLKLFILGESLGGVESLVGIPAFMTHACIPKEQREAAGIRDGLVRLSVGIEHEQDLLEDLEQAFAKIG
;
A
#
# COMPACT_ATOMS: atom_id res chain seq x y z
N MET A 1 3.62 23.75 2.78
CA MET A 1 4.83 23.15 3.39
C MET A 1 5.42 22.09 2.46
N ARG A 2 6.74 21.81 2.55
CA ARG A 2 7.37 20.69 1.84
C ARG A 2 7.03 19.36 2.52
N MET A 3 7.12 18.24 1.79
CA MET A 3 6.71 16.90 2.26
C MET A 3 7.31 16.54 3.63
N GLN A 4 8.63 16.68 3.82
CA GLN A 4 9.29 16.35 5.09
C GLN A 4 8.73 17.14 6.29
N THR A 5 8.36 18.42 6.06
CA THR A 5 7.75 19.25 7.10
C THR A 5 6.29 18.83 7.36
N LYS A 6 5.55 18.47 6.32
CA LYS A 6 4.18 17.95 6.46
C LYS A 6 4.15 16.65 7.26
N LEU A 7 5.10 15.72 7.03
CA LEU A 7 5.21 14.46 7.80
C LEU A 7 5.35 14.71 9.31
N ILE A 8 5.97 15.81 9.72
CA ILE A 8 6.22 16.14 11.14
C ILE A 8 5.06 16.91 11.74
N HIS A 9 4.50 17.87 11.01
CA HIS A 9 3.56 18.87 11.54
C HIS A 9 2.11 18.71 11.04
N GLY A 10 1.88 17.90 9.99
CA GLY A 10 0.52 17.68 9.46
C GLY A 10 -0.39 16.98 10.45
N GLY A 11 -1.68 17.30 10.42
CA GLY A 11 -2.68 16.72 11.32
C GLY A 11 -2.51 17.08 12.80
N ILE A 12 -1.56 17.96 13.14
CA ILE A 12 -1.33 18.41 14.51
C ILE A 12 -1.95 19.79 14.67
N SER A 13 -3.09 19.84 15.37
CA SER A 13 -3.59 21.07 15.95
C SER A 13 -2.97 21.28 17.34
N GLU A 14 -2.75 22.52 17.72
CA GLU A 14 -2.32 22.87 19.07
C GLU A 14 -3.31 22.29 20.10
N ASP A 15 -2.80 21.57 21.09
CA ASP A 15 -3.64 21.19 22.24
C ASP A 15 -3.90 22.41 23.13
N ALA A 16 -5.06 23.03 22.93
CA ALA A 16 -5.45 24.24 23.66
C ALA A 16 -5.51 24.06 25.19
N THR A 17 -5.55 22.80 25.67
CA THR A 17 -5.66 22.52 27.12
C THR A 17 -4.31 22.50 27.80
N THR A 18 -3.30 21.88 27.17
CA THR A 18 -1.98 21.64 27.81
C THR A 18 -0.82 22.20 27.01
N GLY A 19 -1.01 22.55 25.74
CA GLY A 19 0.06 22.90 24.80
C GLY A 19 0.92 21.71 24.41
N ALA A 20 0.41 20.46 24.50
CA ALA A 20 1.16 19.27 24.17
C ALA A 20 1.61 19.27 22.70
N VAL A 21 2.89 19.00 22.46
CA VAL A 21 3.50 18.95 21.12
C VAL A 21 3.06 17.70 20.36
N SER A 22 2.82 16.60 21.05
CA SER A 22 2.28 15.36 20.47
C SER A 22 0.76 15.33 20.65
N VAL A 23 0.06 14.81 19.65
CA VAL A 23 -1.40 14.63 19.75
C VAL A 23 -1.74 13.75 20.95
N PRO A 24 -2.64 14.18 21.86
CA PRO A 24 -3.09 13.35 22.97
C PRO A 24 -3.86 12.10 22.50
N ILE A 25 -3.76 11.02 23.27
CA ILE A 25 -4.54 9.80 23.02
C ILE A 25 -5.86 9.88 23.75
N TYR A 26 -6.96 10.07 23.00
CA TYR A 26 -8.32 10.08 23.53
C TYR A 26 -8.91 8.66 23.54
N GLN A 27 -8.51 7.87 24.54
CA GLN A 27 -8.95 6.48 24.71
C GLN A 27 -10.34 6.46 25.36
N THR A 28 -11.37 6.76 24.57
CA THR A 28 -12.77 6.80 25.01
C THR A 28 -13.71 6.32 23.92
N SER A 29 -14.88 5.79 24.29
CA SER A 29 -15.93 5.42 23.36
C SER A 29 -16.99 6.50 23.20
N THR A 30 -17.24 7.31 24.24
CA THR A 30 -18.35 8.28 24.27
C THR A 30 -17.93 9.62 24.86
N TYR A 31 -18.65 10.66 24.50
CA TYR A 31 -18.38 12.04 24.92
C TYR A 31 -19.63 12.64 25.55
N ARG A 32 -19.43 13.42 26.65
CA ARG A 32 -20.52 14.11 27.33
C ARG A 32 -21.08 15.21 26.41
N GLN A 33 -22.40 15.28 26.34
CA GLN A 33 -23.14 16.41 25.78
C GLN A 33 -23.61 17.36 26.87
N ASP A 34 -23.58 18.66 26.62
CA ASP A 34 -24.10 19.67 27.59
C ASP A 34 -25.63 19.71 27.58
N ALA A 35 -26.27 19.34 26.45
CA ALA A 35 -27.70 19.07 26.30
C ALA A 35 -27.90 18.18 25.06
N ILE A 36 -29.11 17.69 24.79
CA ILE A 36 -29.43 16.88 23.62
C ILE A 36 -29.01 17.64 22.34
N GLY A 37 -28.11 17.01 21.55
CA GLY A 37 -27.57 17.60 20.33
C GLY A 37 -26.53 18.72 20.53
N ARG A 38 -26.14 19.05 21.77
CA ARG A 38 -25.10 20.05 22.07
C ARG A 38 -23.82 19.38 22.58
N HIS A 39 -23.01 18.89 21.67
CA HIS A 39 -21.70 18.27 21.93
C HIS A 39 -20.55 19.24 21.58
N LYS A 40 -19.34 18.94 22.04
CA LYS A 40 -18.08 19.71 21.78
C LYS A 40 -17.34 19.24 20.54
N GLY A 41 -18.07 18.83 19.50
CA GLY A 41 -17.49 18.33 18.24
C GLY A 41 -17.48 16.80 18.13
N TYR A 42 -17.62 16.08 19.24
CA TYR A 42 -17.58 14.61 19.28
C TYR A 42 -18.75 14.06 20.12
N GLU A 43 -19.29 12.93 19.68
CA GLU A 43 -20.39 12.23 20.35
C GLU A 43 -20.01 10.79 20.70
N TYR A 44 -19.40 10.10 19.77
CA TYR A 44 -19.04 8.69 19.86
C TYR A 44 -17.81 8.37 19.00
N SER A 45 -16.85 7.57 19.51
CA SER A 45 -15.55 7.36 18.85
C SER A 45 -15.63 6.64 17.51
N ARG A 46 -16.67 5.86 17.22
CA ARG A 46 -16.86 5.28 15.89
C ARG A 46 -17.11 6.37 14.85
N SER A 47 -17.95 7.36 15.15
CA SER A 47 -18.22 8.50 14.26
C SER A 47 -17.09 9.53 14.26
N GLY A 48 -16.41 9.75 15.40
CA GLY A 48 -15.35 10.74 15.52
C GLY A 48 -14.50 10.55 16.77
N ASN A 49 -13.16 10.61 16.60
CA ASN A 49 -12.20 10.59 17.71
C ASN A 49 -11.07 11.56 17.39
N PRO A 50 -10.67 12.47 18.32
CA PRO A 50 -9.65 13.49 18.03
C PRO A 50 -8.30 12.93 17.59
N THR A 51 -7.85 11.82 18.21
CA THR A 51 -6.58 11.18 17.87
C THR A 51 -6.62 10.58 16.45
N ARG A 52 -7.73 9.93 16.09
CA ARG A 52 -7.92 9.39 14.74
C ARG A 52 -8.05 10.51 13.70
N PHE A 53 -8.76 11.58 14.01
CA PHE A 53 -8.93 12.71 13.11
C PHE A 53 -7.60 13.39 12.77
N ALA A 54 -6.69 13.52 13.72
CA ALA A 54 -5.36 14.04 13.46
C ALA A 54 -4.58 13.19 12.44
N LEU A 55 -4.72 11.87 12.48
CA LEU A 55 -4.15 10.97 11.47
C LEU A 55 -4.87 11.10 10.12
N GLU A 56 -6.20 11.21 10.12
CA GLU A 56 -7.02 11.37 8.91
C GLU A 56 -6.70 12.67 8.18
N GLU A 57 -6.52 13.78 8.91
CA GLU A 57 -6.07 15.06 8.37
C GLU A 57 -4.64 14.98 7.82
N LEU A 58 -3.74 14.29 8.54
CA LEU A 58 -2.36 14.10 8.10
C LEU A 58 -2.29 13.38 6.75
N ILE A 59 -2.99 12.25 6.59
CA ILE A 59 -2.91 11.49 5.32
C ILE A 59 -3.55 12.26 4.16
N ALA A 60 -4.63 13.02 4.42
CA ALA A 60 -5.22 13.89 3.42
C ALA A 60 -4.21 14.94 2.93
N ASP A 61 -3.52 15.63 3.85
CA ASP A 61 -2.50 16.63 3.48
C ASP A 61 -1.31 16.02 2.74
N LEU A 62 -0.86 14.82 3.14
CA LEU A 62 0.25 14.12 2.51
C LEU A 62 -0.06 13.69 1.06
N GLU A 63 -1.26 13.22 0.78
CA GLU A 63 -1.68 12.81 -0.56
C GLU A 63 -2.25 13.96 -1.41
N GLY A 64 -2.51 15.13 -0.81
CA GLY A 64 -3.15 16.26 -1.48
C GLY A 64 -4.65 16.08 -1.65
N GLY A 65 -5.28 15.33 -0.76
CA GLY A 65 -6.73 15.11 -0.71
C GLY A 65 -7.47 16.14 0.13
N VAL A 66 -8.80 16.17 0.00
CA VAL A 66 -9.68 16.99 0.82
C VAL A 66 -10.06 16.31 2.12
N LYS A 67 -10.04 14.95 2.15
CA LYS A 67 -10.39 14.15 3.31
C LYS A 67 -9.63 12.83 3.34
N GLY A 68 -9.23 12.43 4.55
CA GLY A 68 -8.65 11.13 4.84
C GLY A 68 -9.52 10.34 5.82
N PHE A 69 -9.33 9.02 5.83
CA PHE A 69 -10.07 8.06 6.65
C PHE A 69 -9.13 6.98 7.17
N ALA A 70 -9.21 6.65 8.45
CA ALA A 70 -8.39 5.61 9.07
C ALA A 70 -9.24 4.39 9.48
N PHE A 71 -8.82 3.22 9.00
CA PHE A 71 -9.49 1.94 9.16
C PHE A 71 -8.63 0.93 9.93
N ALA A 72 -9.28 -0.05 10.56
CA ALA A 72 -8.62 -1.10 11.33
C ALA A 72 -7.66 -2.01 10.50
N SER A 73 -7.72 -1.96 9.18
CA SER A 73 -6.77 -2.63 8.28
C SER A 73 -6.86 -2.04 6.88
N GLY A 74 -5.82 -2.26 6.04
CA GLY A 74 -5.87 -1.91 4.61
C GLY A 74 -7.06 -2.55 3.90
N LEU A 75 -7.35 -3.82 4.17
CA LEU A 75 -8.50 -4.51 3.57
C LEU A 75 -9.85 -3.92 3.98
N THR A 76 -9.98 -3.39 5.21
CA THR A 76 -11.20 -2.69 5.63
C THR A 76 -11.37 -1.39 4.85
N GLY A 77 -10.29 -0.65 4.60
CA GLY A 77 -10.30 0.53 3.74
C GLY A 77 -10.69 0.18 2.29
N ILE A 78 -10.08 -0.86 1.72
CA ILE A 78 -10.41 -1.36 0.37
C ILE A 78 -11.88 -1.80 0.30
N HIS A 79 -12.38 -2.50 1.32
CA HIS A 79 -13.79 -2.90 1.38
C HIS A 79 -14.72 -1.69 1.41
N ALA A 80 -14.42 -0.66 2.20
CA ALA A 80 -15.21 0.57 2.26
C ALA A 80 -15.24 1.29 0.90
N VAL A 81 -14.12 1.32 0.17
CA VAL A 81 -14.04 1.90 -1.18
C VAL A 81 -14.89 1.08 -2.19
N PHE A 82 -14.81 -0.24 -2.17
CA PHE A 82 -15.66 -1.06 -3.04
C PHE A 82 -17.14 -1.03 -2.65
N SER A 83 -17.48 -0.62 -1.43
CA SER A 83 -18.88 -0.40 -1.00
C SER A 83 -19.54 0.82 -1.66
N LEU A 84 -18.77 1.67 -2.34
CA LEU A 84 -19.30 2.73 -3.21
C LEU A 84 -20.00 2.16 -4.46
N LEU A 85 -19.71 0.92 -4.83
CA LEU A 85 -20.26 0.25 -6.00
C LEU A 85 -21.57 -0.50 -5.67
N GLN A 86 -22.37 -0.71 -6.69
CA GLN A 86 -23.67 -1.37 -6.57
C GLN A 86 -23.62 -2.79 -7.12
N SER A 87 -24.59 -3.62 -6.71
CA SER A 87 -24.77 -4.96 -7.29
C SER A 87 -24.96 -4.86 -8.81
N GLY A 88 -24.22 -5.65 -9.56
CA GLY A 88 -24.17 -5.61 -11.03
C GLY A 88 -22.99 -4.84 -11.58
N ASP A 89 -22.30 -4.04 -10.77
CA ASP A 89 -21.13 -3.28 -11.23
C ASP A 89 -19.92 -4.18 -11.48
N HIS A 90 -19.08 -3.73 -12.41
CA HIS A 90 -17.86 -4.41 -12.82
C HIS A 90 -16.63 -3.57 -12.51
N VAL A 91 -15.53 -4.24 -12.10
CA VAL A 91 -14.23 -3.63 -11.75
C VAL A 91 -13.13 -4.24 -12.60
N LEU A 92 -12.19 -3.41 -13.06
CA LEU A 92 -10.92 -3.87 -13.61
C LEU A 92 -9.88 -3.92 -12.49
N LEU A 93 -9.23 -5.08 -12.30
CA LEU A 93 -8.20 -5.31 -11.30
C LEU A 93 -6.87 -5.68 -11.97
N GLY A 94 -5.76 -5.23 -11.40
CA GLY A 94 -4.43 -5.69 -11.81
C GLY A 94 -4.23 -7.20 -11.61
N ASP A 95 -3.42 -7.83 -12.45
CA ASP A 95 -3.17 -9.28 -12.45
C ASP A 95 -2.24 -9.75 -11.32
N ASP A 96 -1.49 -8.85 -10.74
CA ASP A 96 -0.59 -9.07 -9.61
C ASP A 96 -0.89 -8.17 -8.40
N VAL A 97 -2.17 -7.84 -8.18
CA VAL A 97 -2.60 -7.15 -6.94
C VAL A 97 -2.40 -8.02 -5.71
N TYR A 98 -2.26 -7.38 -4.56
CA TYR A 98 -2.15 -8.05 -3.28
C TYR A 98 -3.18 -9.20 -3.13
N GLY A 99 -2.70 -10.40 -2.75
CA GLY A 99 -3.55 -11.59 -2.63
C GLY A 99 -4.76 -11.42 -1.69
N GLY A 100 -4.66 -10.51 -0.70
CA GLY A 100 -5.78 -10.13 0.15
C GLY A 100 -6.88 -9.39 -0.61
N THR A 101 -6.54 -8.48 -1.52
CA THR A 101 -7.50 -7.78 -2.39
C THR A 101 -8.18 -8.77 -3.34
N PHE A 102 -7.40 -9.66 -3.96
CA PHE A 102 -7.94 -10.75 -4.77
C PHE A 102 -8.93 -11.60 -3.99
N ARG A 103 -8.57 -12.03 -2.77
CA ARG A 103 -9.42 -12.84 -1.89
C ARG A 103 -10.70 -12.10 -1.48
N LEU A 104 -10.58 -10.83 -1.07
CA LEU A 104 -11.72 -9.99 -0.72
C LEU A 104 -12.70 -9.92 -1.88
N PHE A 105 -12.21 -9.64 -3.09
CA PHE A 105 -13.07 -9.51 -4.26
C PHE A 105 -13.75 -10.83 -4.58
N ASN A 106 -12.99 -11.90 -4.79
CA ASN A 106 -13.52 -13.18 -5.28
C ASN A 106 -14.30 -14.01 -4.25
N LYS A 107 -14.15 -13.77 -2.95
CA LYS A 107 -14.81 -14.56 -1.89
C LYS A 107 -15.88 -13.77 -1.13
N VAL A 108 -15.84 -12.46 -1.18
CA VAL A 108 -16.79 -11.60 -0.44
C VAL A 108 -17.59 -10.74 -1.40
N LEU A 109 -16.95 -9.88 -2.18
CA LEU A 109 -17.63 -8.87 -2.99
C LEU A 109 -18.43 -9.47 -4.15
N VAL A 110 -17.96 -10.59 -4.73
CA VAL A 110 -18.73 -11.33 -5.74
C VAL A 110 -20.09 -11.81 -5.18
N LYS A 111 -20.16 -12.15 -3.89
CA LYS A 111 -21.44 -12.52 -3.24
C LYS A 111 -22.41 -11.35 -3.12
N ASN A 112 -21.88 -10.11 -3.14
CA ASN A 112 -22.67 -8.89 -3.15
C ASN A 112 -23.04 -8.43 -4.58
N GLY A 113 -22.77 -9.26 -5.59
CA GLY A 113 -23.13 -9.02 -6.98
C GLY A 113 -22.12 -8.21 -7.78
N LEU A 114 -20.94 -7.90 -7.24
CA LEU A 114 -19.86 -7.28 -8.01
C LEU A 114 -19.18 -8.31 -8.91
N SER A 115 -18.63 -7.86 -10.03
CA SER A 115 -17.83 -8.67 -10.94
C SER A 115 -16.51 -7.98 -11.27
N CYS A 116 -15.49 -8.76 -11.65
CA CYS A 116 -14.21 -8.17 -12.08
C CYS A 116 -13.65 -8.87 -13.32
N THR A 117 -12.76 -8.15 -14.00
CA THR A 117 -11.83 -8.70 -14.99
C THR A 117 -10.41 -8.38 -14.52
N ILE A 118 -9.58 -9.40 -14.50
CA ILE A 118 -8.17 -9.30 -14.10
C ILE A 118 -7.34 -9.09 -15.36
N ILE A 119 -6.47 -8.07 -15.35
CA ILE A 119 -5.68 -7.65 -16.51
C ILE A 119 -4.30 -7.13 -16.09
N ASP A 120 -3.34 -7.15 -17.00
CA ASP A 120 -2.09 -6.40 -16.80
C ASP A 120 -2.37 -4.90 -16.96
N THR A 121 -2.38 -4.18 -15.83
CA THR A 121 -2.66 -2.73 -15.81
C THR A 121 -1.48 -1.89 -16.27
N SER A 122 -0.29 -2.46 -16.45
CA SER A 122 0.84 -1.78 -17.09
C SER A 122 0.66 -1.64 -18.61
N ASP A 123 -0.27 -2.39 -19.20
CA ASP A 123 -0.67 -2.29 -20.60
C ASP A 123 -2.01 -1.57 -20.77
N ILE A 124 -1.97 -0.30 -21.13
CA ILE A 124 -3.16 0.53 -21.33
C ILE A 124 -4.12 -0.03 -22.39
N SER A 125 -3.62 -0.83 -23.34
CA SER A 125 -4.44 -1.44 -24.38
C SER A 125 -5.35 -2.53 -23.82
N GLN A 126 -4.89 -3.27 -22.81
CA GLN A 126 -5.69 -4.26 -22.10
C GLN A 126 -6.79 -3.59 -21.27
N ILE A 127 -6.47 -2.48 -20.59
CA ILE A 127 -7.48 -1.70 -19.86
C ILE A 127 -8.63 -1.31 -20.80
N LYS A 128 -8.29 -0.64 -21.93
CA LYS A 128 -9.30 -0.20 -22.92
C LYS A 128 -10.17 -1.33 -23.46
N LYS A 129 -9.58 -2.49 -23.73
CA LYS A 129 -10.30 -3.67 -24.27
C LYS A 129 -11.21 -4.34 -23.24
N ALA A 130 -10.85 -4.24 -21.96
CA ALA A 130 -11.58 -4.94 -20.88
C ALA A 130 -12.75 -4.12 -20.31
N ILE A 131 -12.90 -2.84 -20.69
CA ILE A 131 -14.02 -2.00 -20.26
C ILE A 131 -15.33 -2.54 -20.82
N LYS A 132 -16.32 -2.74 -19.95
CA LYS A 132 -17.68 -3.19 -20.26
C LYS A 132 -18.69 -2.08 -19.95
N PRO A 133 -19.95 -2.16 -20.46
CA PRO A 133 -20.95 -1.13 -20.18
C PRO A 133 -21.24 -0.91 -18.68
N ASN A 134 -21.06 -1.95 -17.86
CA ASN A 134 -21.24 -1.93 -16.42
C ASN A 134 -19.93 -1.76 -15.64
N THR A 135 -18.80 -1.48 -16.29
CA THR A 135 -17.56 -1.14 -15.58
C THR A 135 -17.71 0.19 -14.88
N LYS A 136 -17.34 0.24 -13.59
CA LYS A 136 -17.47 1.44 -12.74
C LYS A 136 -16.16 1.84 -12.07
N ALA A 137 -15.21 0.93 -11.95
CA ALA A 137 -13.94 1.24 -11.31
C ALA A 137 -12.76 0.54 -11.98
N LEU A 138 -11.61 1.19 -11.91
CA LEU A 138 -10.29 0.69 -12.23
C LEU A 138 -9.46 0.73 -10.94
N TYR A 139 -9.10 -0.46 -10.42
CA TYR A 139 -8.28 -0.60 -9.23
C TYR A 139 -6.84 -0.94 -9.64
N LEU A 140 -5.92 -0.07 -9.28
CA LEU A 140 -4.52 -0.11 -9.63
C LEU A 140 -3.66 -0.28 -8.38
N GLU A 141 -2.60 -1.08 -8.49
CA GLU A 141 -1.52 -1.15 -7.50
C GLU A 141 -0.19 -0.87 -8.21
N THR A 142 0.48 0.21 -7.84
CA THR A 142 1.73 0.59 -8.52
C THR A 142 2.69 1.35 -7.58
N PRO A 143 3.93 0.81 -7.40
CA PRO A 143 4.44 -0.48 -7.90
C PRO A 143 3.61 -1.66 -7.41
N SER A 144 3.42 -2.68 -8.25
CA SER A 144 2.59 -3.85 -7.92
C SER A 144 3.29 -4.84 -6.99
N ASN A 145 2.56 -5.80 -6.42
CA ASN A 145 3.06 -6.81 -5.51
C ASN A 145 2.73 -8.22 -6.04
N PRO A 146 3.72 -9.07 -6.38
CA PRO A 146 5.14 -8.95 -6.02
C PRO A 146 6.07 -8.52 -7.15
N LEU A 147 5.58 -8.27 -8.36
CA LEU A 147 6.44 -8.11 -9.55
C LEU A 147 6.93 -6.69 -9.78
N LEU A 148 6.52 -5.73 -8.93
CA LEU A 148 6.95 -4.33 -9.01
C LEU A 148 6.65 -3.68 -10.39
N LYS A 149 5.59 -4.13 -11.09
CA LYS A 149 5.14 -3.50 -12.34
C LYS A 149 4.77 -2.04 -12.08
N ILE A 150 5.04 -1.19 -13.05
CA ILE A 150 4.69 0.23 -13.00
C ILE A 150 3.57 0.50 -13.99
N THR A 151 2.46 0.99 -13.48
CA THR A 151 1.29 1.43 -14.26
C THR A 151 1.35 2.94 -14.46
N ASP A 152 1.11 3.42 -15.68
CA ASP A 152 1.04 4.85 -15.99
C ASP A 152 -0.30 5.43 -15.45
N LEU A 153 -0.21 6.06 -14.29
CA LEU A 153 -1.39 6.60 -13.58
C LEU A 153 -2.07 7.71 -14.38
N VAL A 154 -1.31 8.56 -15.07
CA VAL A 154 -1.87 9.66 -15.85
C VAL A 154 -2.67 9.12 -17.04
N GLN A 155 -2.15 8.13 -17.75
CA GLN A 155 -2.87 7.51 -18.86
C GLN A 155 -4.09 6.74 -18.38
N CYS A 156 -3.96 5.98 -17.28
CA CYS A 156 -5.08 5.23 -16.69
C CYS A 156 -6.20 6.15 -16.23
N ALA A 157 -5.88 7.23 -15.52
CA ALA A 157 -6.86 8.24 -15.09
C ALA A 157 -7.56 8.91 -16.27
N SER A 158 -6.84 9.22 -17.37
CA SER A 158 -7.45 9.74 -18.58
C SER A 158 -8.47 8.76 -19.18
N VAL A 159 -8.08 7.49 -19.34
CA VAL A 159 -8.99 6.45 -19.87
C VAL A 159 -10.20 6.25 -18.95
N ALA A 160 -9.99 6.22 -17.64
CA ALA A 160 -11.06 6.08 -16.66
C ALA A 160 -12.06 7.25 -16.77
N LYS A 161 -11.57 8.49 -16.88
CA LYS A 161 -12.40 9.68 -17.04
C LYS A 161 -13.23 9.65 -18.33
N ASP A 162 -12.65 9.24 -19.45
CA ASP A 162 -13.35 9.12 -20.73
C ASP A 162 -14.53 8.11 -20.68
N HIS A 163 -14.47 7.16 -19.74
CA HIS A 163 -15.49 6.13 -19.54
C HIS A 163 -16.29 6.27 -18.24
N ASN A 164 -16.16 7.38 -17.51
CA ASN A 164 -16.80 7.62 -16.20
C ASN A 164 -16.54 6.53 -15.18
N LEU A 165 -15.30 6.05 -15.10
CA LEU A 165 -14.84 5.06 -14.11
C LEU A 165 -14.15 5.76 -12.95
N LEU A 166 -14.29 5.24 -11.73
CA LEU A 166 -13.46 5.60 -10.59
C LEU A 166 -12.06 5.03 -10.76
N THR A 167 -11.04 5.86 -10.61
CA THR A 167 -9.64 5.42 -10.53
C THR A 167 -9.23 5.30 -9.07
N ILE A 168 -9.00 4.07 -8.61
CA ILE A 168 -8.60 3.75 -7.25
C ILE A 168 -7.16 3.24 -7.29
N VAL A 169 -6.27 3.83 -6.49
CA VAL A 169 -4.85 3.46 -6.48
C VAL A 169 -4.41 3.01 -5.10
N ASP A 170 -3.91 1.79 -5.00
CA ASP A 170 -3.15 1.34 -3.83
C ASP A 170 -1.72 1.87 -3.94
N ASN A 171 -1.38 2.82 -3.07
CA ASN A 171 -0.10 3.52 -3.04
C ASN A 171 0.81 3.02 -1.90
N THR A 172 0.54 1.82 -1.38
CA THR A 172 1.22 1.27 -0.21
C THR A 172 2.74 1.18 -0.38
N PHE A 173 3.23 0.76 -1.55
CA PHE A 173 4.68 0.57 -1.78
C PHE A 173 5.42 1.88 -1.98
N ALA A 174 4.84 2.81 -2.73
CA ALA A 174 5.47 4.10 -2.99
C ALA A 174 5.33 5.07 -1.82
N THR A 175 4.24 5.01 -1.06
CA THR A 175 3.86 5.98 -0.02
C THR A 175 3.66 7.40 -0.56
N PRO A 176 3.01 8.32 0.18
CA PRO A 176 2.91 9.71 -0.27
C PRO A 176 4.29 10.39 -0.38
N TYR A 177 5.33 9.83 0.23
CA TYR A 177 6.68 10.38 0.12
C TYR A 177 7.25 10.26 -1.30
N TYR A 178 6.99 9.15 -2.00
CA TYR A 178 7.51 8.94 -3.35
C TYR A 178 6.48 9.14 -4.47
N GLN A 179 5.18 8.96 -4.21
CA GLN A 179 4.14 9.09 -5.23
C GLN A 179 2.86 9.69 -4.63
N ASN A 180 2.18 10.56 -5.38
CA ASN A 180 0.89 11.13 -5.00
C ASN A 180 -0.13 10.89 -6.13
N PRO A 181 -0.85 9.77 -6.12
CA PRO A 181 -1.77 9.41 -7.20
C PRO A 181 -2.92 10.40 -7.41
N LEU A 182 -3.42 11.06 -6.35
CA LEU A 182 -4.46 12.10 -6.51
C LEU A 182 -3.99 13.24 -7.42
N LEU A 183 -2.71 13.63 -7.33
CA LEU A 183 -2.13 14.66 -8.19
C LEU A 183 -1.90 14.19 -9.63
N LEU A 184 -1.95 12.87 -9.86
CA LEU A 184 -1.80 12.23 -11.17
C LEU A 184 -3.16 11.86 -11.80
N GLY A 185 -4.28 12.22 -11.15
CA GLY A 185 -5.63 12.07 -11.65
C GLY A 185 -6.43 10.91 -11.06
N ALA A 186 -5.92 10.21 -10.04
CA ALA A 186 -6.72 9.23 -9.30
C ALA A 186 -7.82 9.92 -8.50
N ASP A 187 -8.94 9.23 -8.29
CA ASP A 187 -10.08 9.69 -7.48
C ASP A 187 -9.91 9.32 -6.01
N ILE A 188 -9.38 8.12 -5.76
CA ILE A 188 -9.23 7.56 -4.42
C ILE A 188 -7.84 6.90 -4.32
N VAL A 189 -7.16 7.14 -3.20
CA VAL A 189 -5.92 6.46 -2.85
C VAL A 189 -6.14 5.64 -1.59
N VAL A 190 -5.65 4.41 -1.60
CA VAL A 190 -5.66 3.52 -0.44
C VAL A 190 -4.24 3.17 -0.01
N HIS A 191 -4.05 2.93 1.28
CA HIS A 191 -2.80 2.44 1.86
C HIS A 191 -3.07 1.37 2.90
N SER A 192 -2.23 0.35 2.92
CA SER A 192 -1.98 -0.40 4.14
C SER A 192 -1.05 0.42 5.03
N GLY A 193 -1.60 1.07 6.06
CA GLY A 193 -0.81 1.80 7.06
C GLY A 193 0.13 0.89 7.85
N THR A 194 -0.16 -0.40 7.88
CA THR A 194 0.64 -1.49 8.46
C THR A 194 2.08 -1.52 7.94
N LYS A 195 2.32 -1.01 6.71
CA LYS A 195 3.58 -1.12 5.97
C LYS A 195 4.49 0.08 6.25
N TYR A 196 5.06 0.70 5.25
CA TYR A 196 6.00 1.82 5.39
C TYR A 196 5.48 2.99 6.24
N LEU A 197 4.17 3.27 6.22
CA LEU A 197 3.60 4.37 7.02
C LEU A 197 3.78 4.12 8.52
N GLY A 198 3.47 2.92 9.01
CA GLY A 198 3.80 2.48 10.37
C GLY A 198 5.30 2.25 10.54
N GLY A 199 5.87 1.38 9.73
CA GLY A 199 7.29 1.16 9.56
C GLY A 199 8.02 0.46 10.70
N HIS A 200 7.29 -0.05 11.73
CA HIS A 200 7.88 -0.64 12.93
C HIS A 200 7.27 -2.00 13.30
N SER A 201 6.51 -2.61 12.39
CA SER A 201 5.88 -3.94 12.54
C SER A 201 5.01 -4.09 13.80
N ASP A 202 4.44 -2.99 14.30
CA ASP A 202 3.73 -2.87 15.58
C ASP A 202 2.26 -2.43 15.46
N VAL A 203 1.76 -2.16 14.23
CA VAL A 203 0.40 -1.70 14.00
C VAL A 203 -0.20 -2.30 12.73
N VAL A 204 -1.49 -2.65 12.79
CA VAL A 204 -2.30 -2.99 11.62
C VAL A 204 -3.28 -1.86 11.37
N ALA A 205 -3.21 -1.24 10.19
CA ALA A 205 -4.02 -0.08 9.85
C ALA A 205 -4.28 0.03 8.35
N GLY A 206 -5.37 0.70 7.98
CA GLY A 206 -5.68 1.11 6.61
C GLY A 206 -5.95 2.60 6.53
N LEU A 207 -5.56 3.22 5.44
CA LEU A 207 -5.85 4.62 5.18
C LEU A 207 -6.48 4.77 3.79
N VAL A 208 -7.46 5.65 3.67
CA VAL A 208 -8.09 6.02 2.40
C VAL A 208 -8.12 7.53 2.32
N THR A 209 -7.88 8.08 1.14
CA THR A 209 -8.02 9.52 0.91
C THR A 209 -8.60 9.81 -0.47
N THR A 210 -9.30 10.90 -0.62
CA THR A 210 -9.87 11.39 -1.87
C THR A 210 -9.77 12.91 -1.95
N ASN A 211 -9.76 13.44 -3.17
CA ASN A 211 -9.86 14.88 -3.44
C ASN A 211 -11.27 15.34 -3.84
N ASN A 212 -12.27 14.46 -3.73
CA ASN A 212 -13.65 14.70 -4.10
C ASN A 212 -14.57 14.70 -2.87
N GLU A 213 -15.26 15.81 -2.59
CA GLU A 213 -16.13 15.98 -1.43
C GLU A 213 -17.32 15.01 -1.42
N ALA A 214 -17.91 14.69 -2.58
CA ALA A 214 -19.01 13.73 -2.65
C ALA A 214 -18.55 12.31 -2.29
N LEU A 215 -17.43 11.87 -2.86
CA LEU A 215 -16.80 10.58 -2.48
C LEU A 215 -16.42 10.58 -1.01
N ALA A 216 -15.91 11.69 -0.48
CA ALA A 216 -15.57 11.79 0.93
C ALA A 216 -16.78 11.57 1.85
N GLN A 217 -17.95 12.13 1.51
CA GLN A 217 -19.18 11.93 2.26
C GLN A 217 -19.64 10.46 2.24
N GLU A 218 -19.58 9.80 1.08
CA GLU A 218 -19.94 8.39 0.95
C GLU A 218 -18.96 7.47 1.71
N ILE A 219 -17.64 7.71 1.60
CA ILE A 219 -16.64 6.94 2.35
C ILE A 219 -16.82 7.13 3.87
N ALA A 220 -17.10 8.36 4.33
CA ALA A 220 -17.41 8.65 5.73
C ALA A 220 -18.65 7.87 6.22
N PHE A 221 -19.69 7.81 5.38
CA PHE A 221 -20.86 7.01 5.67
C PHE A 221 -20.52 5.52 5.85
N PHE A 222 -19.78 4.94 4.90
CA PHE A 222 -19.38 3.54 4.98
C PHE A 222 -18.43 3.26 6.14
N GLN A 223 -17.48 4.16 6.43
CA GLN A 223 -16.59 4.03 7.60
C GLN A 223 -17.40 3.91 8.88
N ASN A 224 -18.39 4.78 9.08
CA ASN A 224 -19.23 4.77 10.27
C ASN A 224 -20.22 3.59 10.28
N ALA A 225 -20.85 3.26 9.16
CA ALA A 225 -21.85 2.19 9.05
C ALA A 225 -21.24 0.79 9.22
N ILE A 226 -20.10 0.52 8.59
CA ILE A 226 -19.37 -0.76 8.73
C ILE A 226 -18.67 -0.82 10.11
N GLY A 227 -18.20 0.33 10.62
CA GLY A 227 -17.60 0.43 11.94
C GLY A 227 -16.14 -0.04 12.02
N GLY A 228 -15.49 -0.28 10.89
CA GLY A 228 -14.11 -0.75 10.82
C GLY A 228 -13.06 0.36 11.06
N VAL A 229 -13.31 1.23 12.04
CA VAL A 229 -12.46 2.39 12.36
C VAL A 229 -11.19 1.98 13.09
N LEU A 230 -10.11 2.73 12.87
CA LEU A 230 -8.85 2.55 13.61
C LEU A 230 -8.99 3.06 15.06
N GLY A 231 -8.46 2.31 16.02
CA GLY A 231 -8.45 2.69 17.43
C GLY A 231 -7.54 3.89 17.72
N PRO A 232 -7.76 4.63 18.83
CA PRO A 232 -6.95 5.80 19.16
C PRO A 232 -5.47 5.48 19.36
N GLN A 233 -5.14 4.38 20.05
CA GLN A 233 -3.76 3.95 20.28
C GLN A 233 -3.04 3.66 18.96
N ASP A 234 -3.67 2.88 18.06
CA ASP A 234 -3.11 2.53 16.77
C ASP A 234 -2.99 3.76 15.84
N SER A 235 -3.97 4.69 15.93
CA SER A 235 -3.90 5.97 15.23
C SER A 235 -2.69 6.79 15.67
N TRP A 236 -2.39 6.81 16.96
CA TRP A 236 -1.23 7.50 17.51
C TRP A 236 0.09 6.83 17.11
N LEU A 237 0.18 5.48 17.18
CA LEU A 237 1.35 4.71 16.72
C LEU A 237 1.65 4.98 15.25
N LEU A 238 0.62 4.93 14.41
CA LEU A 238 0.77 5.18 12.99
C LEU A 238 1.24 6.61 12.71
N GLN A 239 0.66 7.60 13.37
CA GLN A 239 1.08 9.00 13.29
C GLN A 239 2.55 9.17 13.70
N ARG A 240 2.97 8.49 14.77
CA ARG A 240 4.38 8.48 15.24
C ARG A 240 5.30 7.87 14.18
N GLY A 241 4.91 6.76 13.56
CA GLY A 241 5.65 6.13 12.46
C GLY A 241 5.82 7.07 11.26
N ILE A 242 4.75 7.76 10.86
CA ILE A 242 4.75 8.69 9.71
C ILE A 242 5.79 9.82 9.90
N LYS A 243 6.02 10.30 11.11
CA LYS A 243 6.98 11.39 11.36
C LYS A 243 8.42 11.08 10.89
N THR A 244 8.80 9.81 10.85
CA THR A 244 10.12 9.36 10.37
C THR A 244 10.11 8.78 8.96
N LEU A 245 8.97 8.85 8.27
CA LEU A 245 8.80 8.21 6.95
C LEU A 245 9.87 8.65 5.95
N ALA A 246 10.17 9.94 5.86
CA ALA A 246 11.16 10.46 4.92
C ALA A 246 12.55 9.83 5.11
N LEU A 247 13.01 9.76 6.36
CA LEU A 247 14.32 9.18 6.71
C LEU A 247 14.36 7.68 6.40
N ARG A 248 13.29 6.97 6.77
CA ARG A 248 13.18 5.53 6.53
C ARG A 248 13.12 5.20 5.05
N MET A 249 12.29 5.91 4.27
CA MET A 249 12.17 5.67 2.83
C MET A 249 13.48 5.91 2.08
N GLN A 250 14.26 6.92 2.48
CA GLN A 250 15.59 7.17 1.91
C GLN A 250 16.56 6.03 2.22
N ALA A 251 16.58 5.53 3.45
CA ALA A 251 17.41 4.41 3.85
C ALA A 251 16.99 3.10 3.16
N HIS A 252 15.68 2.80 3.15
CA HIS A 252 15.12 1.64 2.44
C HIS A 252 15.53 1.64 0.95
N GLN A 253 15.37 2.77 0.26
CA GLN A 253 15.73 2.87 -1.14
C GLN A 253 17.22 2.69 -1.38
N LYS A 254 18.08 3.31 -0.55
CA LYS A 254 19.54 3.18 -0.64
C LYS A 254 19.93 1.71 -0.53
N ASN A 255 19.44 1.04 0.49
CA ASN A 255 19.74 -0.37 0.73
C ASN A 255 19.17 -1.28 -0.37
N ALA A 256 17.93 -1.04 -0.79
CA ALA A 256 17.30 -1.83 -1.85
C ALA A 256 18.02 -1.70 -3.19
N LEU A 257 18.52 -0.52 -3.53
CA LEU A 257 19.34 -0.33 -4.74
C LEU A 257 20.65 -1.12 -4.65
N CYS A 258 21.35 -1.04 -3.52
CA CYS A 258 22.58 -1.78 -3.27
C CYS A 258 22.34 -3.31 -3.39
N VAL A 259 21.27 -3.82 -2.78
CA VAL A 259 20.87 -5.24 -2.87
C VAL A 259 20.48 -5.61 -4.29
N ALA A 260 19.71 -4.78 -4.99
CA ALA A 260 19.28 -5.05 -6.36
C ALA A 260 20.47 -5.12 -7.35
N GLU A 261 21.44 -4.21 -7.22
CA GLU A 261 22.67 -4.21 -8.03
C GLU A 261 23.57 -5.41 -7.74
N PHE A 262 23.62 -5.88 -6.50
CA PHE A 262 24.31 -7.11 -6.12
C PHE A 262 23.63 -8.32 -6.74
N LEU A 263 22.32 -8.44 -6.59
CA LEU A 263 21.53 -9.56 -7.15
C LEU A 263 21.59 -9.62 -8.68
N GLU A 264 21.56 -8.47 -9.37
CA GLU A 264 21.63 -8.39 -10.84
C GLU A 264 22.94 -8.97 -11.40
N LYS A 265 24.02 -8.88 -10.62
CA LYS A 265 25.35 -9.41 -11.00
C LYS A 265 25.58 -10.84 -10.52
N HIS A 266 24.73 -11.35 -9.63
CA HIS A 266 24.96 -12.64 -9.02
C HIS A 266 24.70 -13.81 -9.97
N PRO A 267 25.64 -14.79 -10.13
CA PRO A 267 25.55 -15.84 -11.16
C PRO A 267 24.36 -16.79 -11.01
N LYS A 268 23.78 -16.93 -9.80
CA LYS A 268 22.62 -17.79 -9.50
C LYS A 268 21.27 -17.08 -9.68
N VAL A 269 21.27 -15.76 -9.88
CA VAL A 269 20.06 -14.97 -10.12
C VAL A 269 19.76 -14.95 -11.61
N GLU A 270 18.50 -15.18 -11.98
CA GLU A 270 18.01 -15.11 -13.34
C GLU A 270 17.53 -13.70 -13.70
N ARG A 271 16.73 -13.10 -12.79
CA ARG A 271 16.13 -11.79 -13.02
C ARG A 271 15.85 -11.07 -11.71
N VAL A 272 16.04 -9.75 -11.71
CA VAL A 272 15.67 -8.85 -10.62
C VAL A 272 14.51 -7.95 -11.06
N TYR A 273 13.53 -7.77 -10.17
CA TYR A 273 12.40 -6.88 -10.34
C TYR A 273 12.56 -5.73 -9.33
N TYR A 274 13.06 -4.60 -9.78
CA TYR A 274 13.21 -3.39 -8.97
C TYR A 274 13.10 -2.15 -9.86
N PRO A 275 12.11 -1.26 -9.63
CA PRO A 275 11.90 -0.09 -10.49
C PRO A 275 13.06 0.90 -10.52
N GLY A 276 13.97 0.82 -9.56
CA GLY A 276 15.18 1.65 -9.49
C GLY A 276 16.34 1.19 -10.37
N LEU A 277 16.26 0.01 -11.00
CA LEU A 277 17.28 -0.48 -11.94
C LEU A 277 16.99 -0.01 -13.37
N PRO A 278 17.99 0.45 -14.13
CA PRO A 278 17.82 0.79 -15.55
C PRO A 278 17.32 -0.36 -16.43
N THR A 279 17.50 -1.59 -15.99
CA THR A 279 17.04 -2.82 -16.67
C THR A 279 15.55 -3.09 -16.46
N HIS A 280 14.88 -2.36 -15.54
CA HIS A 280 13.44 -2.51 -15.33
C HIS A 280 12.65 -1.98 -16.55
N PRO A 281 11.66 -2.74 -17.09
CA PRO A 281 10.96 -2.38 -18.33
C PRO A 281 10.36 -0.96 -18.33
N ASN A 282 9.88 -0.50 -17.18
CA ASN A 282 9.21 0.78 -17.02
C ASN A 282 10.05 1.79 -16.21
N TYR A 283 11.38 1.68 -16.23
CA TYR A 283 12.29 2.55 -15.47
C TYR A 283 12.06 4.05 -15.72
N GLU A 284 11.95 4.46 -16.99
CA GLU A 284 11.74 5.87 -17.33
C GLU A 284 10.36 6.38 -16.89
N LEU A 285 9.32 5.54 -16.95
CA LEU A 285 8.01 5.86 -16.41
C LEU A 285 8.07 6.01 -14.89
N ALA A 286 8.74 5.08 -14.21
CA ALA A 286 8.92 5.12 -12.76
C ALA A 286 9.59 6.43 -12.32
N LYS A 287 10.68 6.84 -12.98
CA LYS A 287 11.37 8.11 -12.71
C LYS A 287 10.51 9.34 -12.96
N LYS A 288 9.64 9.29 -13.96
CA LYS A 288 8.73 10.40 -14.28
C LYS A 288 7.59 10.52 -13.25
N GLN A 289 7.06 9.38 -12.80
CA GLN A 289 5.88 9.30 -11.96
C GLN A 289 6.19 9.37 -10.48
N MET A 290 7.33 8.80 -10.06
CA MET A 290 7.75 8.69 -8.67
C MET A 290 9.01 9.53 -8.38
N ARG A 291 9.17 9.91 -7.12
CA ARG A 291 10.36 10.62 -6.61
C ARG A 291 11.41 9.66 -6.03
N GLY A 292 11.13 8.36 -6.04
CA GLY A 292 11.97 7.26 -5.53
C GLY A 292 11.27 5.91 -5.65
N PHE A 293 11.94 4.82 -5.28
CA PHE A 293 11.58 3.45 -5.67
C PHE A 293 11.29 2.49 -4.51
N SER A 294 11.27 2.99 -3.26
CA SER A 294 11.04 2.22 -2.02
C SER A 294 12.07 1.11 -1.74
N GLY A 295 11.76 0.27 -0.75
CA GLY A 295 12.62 -0.85 -0.31
C GLY A 295 12.14 -2.23 -0.79
N MET A 296 11.14 -2.29 -1.67
CA MET A 296 10.63 -3.56 -2.17
C MET A 296 11.32 -3.98 -3.46
N LEU A 297 11.78 -5.21 -3.51
CA LEU A 297 12.26 -5.86 -4.73
C LEU A 297 11.89 -7.35 -4.73
N SER A 298 11.89 -7.94 -5.91
CA SER A 298 11.78 -9.38 -6.07
C SER A 298 12.85 -9.88 -7.04
N PHE A 299 13.17 -11.16 -6.96
CA PHE A 299 14.07 -11.79 -7.92
C PHE A 299 13.72 -13.27 -8.10
N THR A 300 14.18 -13.84 -9.22
CA THR A 300 14.10 -15.28 -9.48
C THR A 300 15.49 -15.88 -9.53
N LEU A 301 15.62 -17.08 -8.98
CA LEU A 301 16.80 -17.91 -9.13
C LEU A 301 16.78 -18.62 -10.49
N LYS A 302 17.95 -19.00 -11.01
CA LYS A 302 18.04 -19.85 -12.21
C LYS A 302 17.39 -21.21 -11.98
N ASN A 303 17.41 -21.71 -10.75
CA ASN A 303 16.74 -22.93 -10.34
C ASN A 303 15.68 -22.61 -9.26
N ASP A 304 14.42 -22.60 -9.64
CA ASP A 304 13.30 -22.31 -8.75
C ASP A 304 13.23 -23.23 -7.51
N SER A 305 13.67 -24.50 -7.64
CA SER A 305 13.62 -25.47 -6.54
C SER A 305 14.55 -25.11 -5.37
N GLU A 306 15.51 -24.23 -5.58
CA GLU A 306 16.47 -23.77 -4.55
C GLU A 306 15.95 -22.59 -3.74
N ALA A 307 14.85 -21.95 -4.15
CA ALA A 307 14.33 -20.74 -3.51
C ALA A 307 13.98 -20.97 -2.03
N THR A 308 13.40 -22.11 -1.70
CA THR A 308 13.06 -22.43 -0.31
C THR A 308 14.31 -22.57 0.55
N LEU A 309 15.32 -23.35 0.09
CA LEU A 309 16.59 -23.52 0.81
C LEU A 309 17.34 -22.19 0.97
N PHE A 310 17.34 -21.35 -0.09
CA PHE A 310 17.92 -20.02 -0.04
C PHE A 310 17.27 -19.18 1.06
N VAL A 311 15.94 -19.06 1.04
CA VAL A 311 15.17 -18.23 2.00
C VAL A 311 15.35 -18.74 3.43
N GLU A 312 15.32 -20.05 3.66
CA GLU A 312 15.53 -20.67 4.99
C GLU A 312 16.96 -20.55 5.49
N SER A 313 17.92 -20.26 4.61
CA SER A 313 19.34 -20.08 4.96
C SER A 313 19.69 -18.65 5.39
N LEU A 314 18.83 -17.68 5.14
CA LEU A 314 19.00 -16.30 5.57
C LEU A 314 18.96 -16.18 7.10
N LYS A 315 19.72 -15.25 7.65
CA LYS A 315 19.86 -15.06 9.11
C LYS A 315 19.40 -13.68 9.55
N LEU A 316 19.61 -12.67 8.71
CA LEU A 316 19.25 -11.29 8.96
C LEU A 316 17.90 -10.95 8.31
N PHE A 317 17.68 -11.37 7.05
CA PHE A 317 16.37 -11.28 6.44
C PHE A 317 15.42 -12.28 7.12
N ILE A 318 14.44 -11.75 7.83
CA ILE A 318 13.47 -12.56 8.59
C ILE A 318 12.44 -13.15 7.63
N LEU A 319 12.29 -14.49 7.62
CA LEU A 319 11.21 -15.15 6.91
C LEU A 319 9.88 -14.84 7.58
N GLY A 320 9.04 -14.05 6.90
CA GLY A 320 7.77 -13.60 7.45
C GLY A 320 6.90 -12.91 6.44
N GLU A 321 5.60 -12.85 6.76
CA GLU A 321 4.67 -12.03 6.01
C GLU A 321 4.80 -10.56 6.41
N SER A 322 4.31 -9.66 5.58
CA SER A 322 4.38 -8.22 5.69
C SER A 322 5.55 -7.61 4.91
N LEU A 323 5.81 -6.33 5.10
CA LEU A 323 6.86 -5.55 4.45
C LEU A 323 6.91 -4.13 5.03
N GLY A 324 7.96 -3.40 4.70
CA GLY A 324 8.06 -1.96 4.97
C GLY A 324 8.38 -1.61 6.41
N GLY A 325 8.71 -2.60 7.25
CA GLY A 325 9.30 -2.40 8.56
C GLY A 325 10.76 -1.98 8.46
N VAL A 326 11.31 -1.46 9.56
CA VAL A 326 12.75 -1.10 9.66
C VAL A 326 13.65 -2.33 9.50
N GLU A 327 13.17 -3.51 9.87
CA GLU A 327 13.82 -4.81 9.67
C GLU A 327 13.61 -5.34 8.26
N SER A 328 14.60 -6.08 7.73
CA SER A 328 14.50 -6.77 6.45
C SER A 328 13.67 -8.05 6.55
N LEU A 329 12.71 -8.20 5.63
CA LEU A 329 11.86 -9.39 5.53
C LEU A 329 12.05 -10.09 4.19
N VAL A 330 11.86 -11.42 4.18
CA VAL A 330 11.89 -12.25 2.99
C VAL A 330 10.67 -13.17 2.95
N GLY A 331 10.23 -13.51 1.75
CA GLY A 331 9.18 -14.52 1.56
C GLY A 331 9.13 -15.02 0.13
N ILE A 332 8.41 -16.13 -0.06
CA ILE A 332 8.09 -16.70 -1.37
C ILE A 332 6.60 -16.44 -1.60
N PRO A 333 6.23 -15.45 -2.42
CA PRO A 333 4.83 -15.04 -2.61
C PRO A 333 3.91 -16.19 -2.98
N ALA A 334 4.39 -17.13 -3.78
CA ALA A 334 3.63 -18.29 -4.24
C ALA A 334 3.08 -19.16 -3.09
N PHE A 335 3.83 -19.27 -1.98
CA PHE A 335 3.45 -20.10 -0.84
C PHE A 335 2.93 -19.28 0.35
N MET A 336 3.00 -17.93 0.28
CA MET A 336 2.64 -17.02 1.35
C MET A 336 1.52 -16.06 0.90
N THR A 337 1.86 -14.85 0.53
CA THR A 337 0.90 -13.75 0.27
C THR A 337 -0.04 -13.99 -0.91
N HIS A 338 0.35 -14.83 -1.89
CA HIS A 338 -0.41 -15.16 -3.10
C HIS A 338 -0.85 -16.63 -3.16
N ALA A 339 -0.71 -17.39 -2.09
CA ALA A 339 -1.14 -18.79 -2.02
C ALA A 339 -2.64 -19.02 -2.29
N CYS A 340 -3.46 -17.97 -2.08
CA CYS A 340 -4.91 -18.04 -2.38
C CYS A 340 -5.25 -17.90 -3.87
N ILE A 341 -4.28 -17.55 -4.73
CA ILE A 341 -4.46 -17.43 -6.18
C ILE A 341 -4.13 -18.79 -6.81
N PRO A 342 -4.99 -19.32 -7.71
CA PRO A 342 -4.70 -20.57 -8.42
C PRO A 342 -3.34 -20.52 -9.14
N LYS A 343 -2.60 -21.65 -9.11
CA LYS A 343 -1.24 -21.72 -9.65
C LYS A 343 -1.15 -21.25 -11.10
N GLU A 344 -2.08 -21.70 -11.95
CA GLU A 344 -2.12 -21.31 -13.37
C GLU A 344 -2.27 -19.80 -13.57
N GLN A 345 -3.12 -19.13 -12.75
CA GLN A 345 -3.29 -17.69 -12.82
C GLN A 345 -2.04 -16.96 -12.33
N ARG A 346 -1.42 -17.47 -11.27
CA ARG A 346 -0.20 -16.93 -10.68
C ARG A 346 0.97 -16.99 -11.68
N GLU A 347 1.18 -18.15 -12.32
CA GLU A 347 2.22 -18.35 -13.32
C GLU A 347 1.96 -17.52 -14.60
N ALA A 348 0.69 -17.40 -15.01
CA ALA A 348 0.31 -16.53 -16.14
C ALA A 348 0.61 -15.05 -15.86
N ALA A 349 0.50 -14.59 -14.61
CA ALA A 349 0.90 -13.25 -14.18
C ALA A 349 2.42 -13.09 -14.02
N GLY A 350 3.20 -14.19 -14.09
CA GLY A 350 4.66 -14.19 -13.93
C GLY A 350 5.14 -14.51 -12.50
N ILE A 351 4.24 -14.86 -11.59
CA ILE A 351 4.56 -15.21 -10.20
C ILE A 351 4.88 -16.71 -10.13
N ARG A 352 6.15 -17.06 -10.34
CA ARG A 352 6.69 -18.42 -10.30
C ARG A 352 6.83 -18.91 -8.85
N ASP A 353 6.88 -20.23 -8.66
CA ASP A 353 7.07 -20.84 -7.34
C ASP A 353 8.44 -20.50 -6.72
N GLY A 354 9.45 -20.18 -7.54
CA GLY A 354 10.79 -19.76 -7.12
C GLY A 354 10.99 -18.24 -7.03
N LEU A 355 9.94 -17.45 -7.16
CA LEU A 355 10.05 -15.99 -6.98
C LEU A 355 10.28 -15.66 -5.50
N VAL A 356 11.39 -14.99 -5.19
CA VAL A 356 11.72 -14.49 -3.86
C VAL A 356 11.41 -13.00 -3.80
N ARG A 357 10.69 -12.56 -2.76
CA ARG A 357 10.41 -11.13 -2.50
C ARG A 357 11.17 -10.69 -1.26
N LEU A 358 11.90 -9.57 -1.38
CA LEU A 358 12.57 -8.91 -0.27
C LEU A 358 11.86 -7.59 0.07
N SER A 359 11.63 -7.35 1.35
CA SER A 359 11.40 -6.04 1.92
C SER A 359 12.69 -5.62 2.59
N VAL A 360 13.48 -4.81 1.91
CA VAL A 360 14.79 -4.40 2.40
C VAL A 360 14.63 -3.33 3.48
N GLY A 361 15.16 -3.59 4.66
CA GLY A 361 15.10 -2.73 5.82
C GLY A 361 16.15 -1.62 5.80
N ILE A 362 16.41 -1.06 6.98
CA ILE A 362 17.35 0.06 7.16
C ILE A 362 18.62 -0.34 7.91
N GLU A 363 18.92 -1.63 7.97
CA GLU A 363 20.15 -2.17 8.53
C GLU A 363 21.38 -1.67 7.75
N HIS A 364 22.57 -1.97 8.24
CA HIS A 364 23.79 -1.62 7.50
C HIS A 364 23.86 -2.43 6.20
N GLU A 365 24.09 -1.75 5.08
CA GLU A 365 24.07 -2.35 3.75
C GLU A 365 25.01 -3.56 3.58
N GLN A 366 26.19 -3.50 4.21
CA GLN A 366 27.17 -4.59 4.12
C GLN A 366 26.67 -5.87 4.80
N ASP A 367 26.00 -5.74 5.95
CA ASP A 367 25.45 -6.90 6.68
C ASP A 367 24.35 -7.58 5.85
N LEU A 368 23.53 -6.78 5.11
CA LEU A 368 22.52 -7.30 4.19
C LEU A 368 23.14 -8.11 3.05
N LEU A 369 24.21 -7.59 2.44
CA LEU A 369 24.91 -8.30 1.36
C LEU A 369 25.59 -9.58 1.85
N GLU A 370 26.22 -9.55 3.02
CA GLU A 370 26.85 -10.72 3.61
C GLU A 370 25.84 -11.83 3.95
N ASP A 371 24.63 -11.45 4.40
CA ASP A 371 23.56 -12.43 4.67
C ASP A 371 23.05 -13.08 3.36
N LEU A 372 22.90 -12.31 2.29
CA LEU A 372 22.54 -12.85 0.97
C LEU A 372 23.64 -13.79 0.43
N GLU A 373 24.91 -13.37 0.49
CA GLU A 373 26.03 -14.15 -0.02
C GLU A 373 26.17 -15.50 0.71
N GLN A 374 26.06 -15.51 2.06
CA GLN A 374 26.12 -16.75 2.83
C GLN A 374 24.93 -17.69 2.52
N ALA A 375 23.76 -17.16 2.19
CA ALA A 375 22.61 -17.97 1.77
C ALA A 375 22.81 -18.54 0.35
N PHE A 376 23.35 -17.73 -0.59
CA PHE A 376 23.75 -18.22 -1.91
C PHE A 376 24.78 -19.34 -1.86
N ALA A 377 25.69 -19.32 -0.87
CA ALA A 377 26.68 -20.39 -0.68
C ALA A 377 26.07 -21.74 -0.26
N LYS A 378 24.79 -21.78 0.16
CA LYS A 378 24.08 -23.00 0.57
C LYS A 378 23.31 -23.69 -0.56
N ILE A 379 23.08 -23.00 -1.66
CA ILE A 379 22.41 -23.54 -2.85
C ILE A 379 23.43 -23.89 -3.93
N GLY A 380 23.06 -24.69 -4.93
CA GLY A 380 23.94 -25.25 -5.97
C GLY A 380 24.50 -24.26 -6.99
#